data_1fa632868f56fb88eda7334217436171
#
_entry.id   1fa632868f56fb88eda7334217436171
#
_cell.length_a   1.000
_cell.length_b   1.000
_cell.length_c   1.000
_cell.angle_alpha   90.00
_cell.angle_beta   90.00
_cell.angle_gamma   90.00
#
_symmetry.space_group_name_H-M   'P 1'
#
loop_
_entity.id
_entity.type
_entity.pdbx_description
1 polymer ?
#
loop_
_entity_poly.entity_id
_entity_poly.type
_entity_poly.pdbx_seq_one_letter_code
_entity_poly.pdbx_strand_id
1 'polypeptide(L)'
;VTENPGAEEGAEEGAVLAEPVPEAPAKKKPVRRGRVAAVAASVLLAVAVVGGAGYTVVTVQNADRDAGAPVWKFPKAATSEAGKTKGVTSLATMLVPFGTDGWRRGPDIAGFGSDAALSGGEAAALRKESVRALPRSQRRQIEKQIDKQHTKGMAMRSYISTDDGTVTVSVELVQIQDKAAVRNMSMFQNEFLAALKIFRKGPTVRGHKNAKCFLPPTERKEKLDMMLCSAYRGDVLVTATAYGAKPLHTKAVAGLLREQLDRVAEPGEAV
;
A
#
# COMPACT_ATOMS: atom_id res chain seq x y z
N VAL A 1 -50.49 17.57 -26.34
CA VAL A 1 -51.33 17.62 -27.53
C VAL A 1 -50.60 16.79 -28.56
N THR A 2 -51.01 15.51 -28.60
CA THR A 2 -51.57 14.76 -29.76
C THR A 2 -50.50 14.41 -30.83
N GLU A 3 -50.36 13.26 -31.33
CA GLU A 3 -51.06 11.97 -31.40
C GLU A 3 -50.34 11.18 -32.52
N ASN A 4 -50.14 9.92 -32.29
CA ASN A 4 -49.96 8.88 -33.30
C ASN A 4 -51.30 8.73 -34.09
N PRO A 5 -51.49 8.15 -35.25
CA PRO A 5 -51.24 6.74 -35.53
C PRO A 5 -51.14 6.32 -37.00
N GLY A 6 -51.00 4.98 -37.20
CA GLY A 6 -51.62 4.12 -38.22
C GLY A 6 -50.69 3.70 -39.35
N ALA A 7 -50.36 2.47 -39.56
CA ALA A 7 -51.13 1.27 -39.85
C ALA A 7 -51.34 1.01 -41.36
N GLU A 8 -51.04 -0.25 -41.72
CA GLU A 8 -51.67 -1.13 -42.73
C GLU A 8 -51.28 -0.92 -44.21
N GLU A 9 -51.07 -1.87 -44.98
CA GLU A 9 -51.48 -3.23 -45.31
C GLU A 9 -51.45 -3.38 -46.84
N GLY A 10 -51.30 -4.59 -47.37
CA GLY A 10 -51.64 -4.97 -48.75
C GLY A 10 -50.50 -5.64 -49.54
N ALA A 11 -50.32 -6.86 -49.55
CA ALA A 11 -50.94 -8.03 -50.16
C ALA A 11 -51.03 -8.02 -51.71
N GLU A 12 -50.76 -9.22 -52.23
CA GLU A 12 -51.12 -9.89 -53.47
C GLU A 12 -50.04 -9.93 -54.54
N GLU A 13 -49.52 -11.07 -54.84
CA GLU A 13 -49.99 -12.21 -55.64
C GLU A 13 -49.79 -12.07 -57.15
N GLY A 14 -49.04 -12.99 -57.74
CA GLY A 14 -48.81 -13.08 -59.19
C GLY A 14 -48.01 -14.32 -59.58
N ALA A 15 -48.68 -15.43 -59.54
CA ALA A 15 -48.16 -16.68 -60.13
C ALA A 15 -48.17 -16.64 -61.67
N VAL A 16 -47.13 -17.09 -62.35
CA VAL A 16 -47.17 -17.60 -63.70
C VAL A 16 -46.22 -18.78 -63.89
N LEU A 17 -46.82 -19.81 -64.45
CA LEU A 17 -46.42 -21.15 -64.78
C LEU A 17 -45.26 -21.29 -65.76
N ALA A 18 -44.50 -22.42 -65.59
CA ALA A 18 -44.06 -23.45 -66.57
C ALA A 18 -42.95 -23.04 -67.57
N GLU A 19 -41.97 -23.83 -67.87
CA GLU A 19 -41.86 -25.23 -68.29
C GLU A 19 -40.40 -25.68 -68.25
N PRO A 20 -40.10 -26.97 -68.44
CA PRO A 20 -38.86 -27.61 -68.03
C PRO A 20 -37.85 -27.75 -69.18
N VAL A 21 -36.54 -27.67 -68.89
CA VAL A 21 -35.47 -28.09 -69.78
C VAL A 21 -34.20 -28.47 -68.99
N PRO A 22 -33.30 -29.29 -69.56
CA PRO A 22 -32.95 -30.63 -69.12
C PRO A 22 -31.76 -30.75 -68.16
N GLU A 23 -31.68 -31.96 -67.62
CA GLU A 23 -30.56 -32.43 -66.78
C GLU A 23 -29.20 -32.22 -67.44
N ALA A 24 -28.32 -31.56 -66.74
CA ALA A 24 -26.89 -31.56 -66.97
C ALA A 24 -26.15 -32.23 -65.79
N PRO A 25 -25.04 -32.93 -66.01
CA PRO A 25 -24.50 -33.98 -65.18
C PRO A 25 -23.99 -33.48 -63.81
N ALA A 26 -24.22 -34.32 -62.77
CA ALA A 26 -23.80 -34.11 -61.40
C ALA A 26 -22.32 -33.73 -61.25
N LYS A 27 -22.03 -32.51 -61.02
CA LYS A 27 -20.70 -32.04 -60.55
C LYS A 27 -20.47 -32.50 -59.13
N LYS A 28 -19.48 -33.38 -58.91
CA LYS A 28 -18.95 -33.78 -57.61
C LYS A 28 -18.60 -32.54 -56.84
N LYS A 29 -19.28 -32.33 -55.68
CA LYS A 29 -19.04 -31.21 -54.77
C LYS A 29 -17.59 -31.25 -54.26
N PRO A 30 -16.78 -30.19 -54.39
CA PRO A 30 -15.43 -30.16 -53.84
C PRO A 30 -15.51 -30.25 -52.33
N VAL A 31 -14.84 -31.24 -51.76
CA VAL A 31 -14.66 -31.35 -50.31
C VAL A 31 -13.96 -30.06 -49.83
N ARG A 32 -14.65 -29.27 -49.05
CA ARG A 32 -14.11 -27.99 -48.52
C ARG A 32 -12.91 -28.29 -47.62
N ARG A 33 -11.70 -28.15 -48.14
CA ARG A 33 -10.41 -28.34 -47.44
C ARG A 33 -10.36 -27.60 -46.09
N GLY A 34 -11.08 -26.50 -45.92
CA GLY A 34 -11.18 -25.77 -44.66
C GLY A 34 -11.87 -26.52 -43.51
N ARG A 35 -12.85 -27.39 -43.80
CA ARG A 35 -13.52 -28.19 -42.72
C ARG A 35 -12.64 -29.32 -42.21
N VAL A 36 -11.85 -29.94 -43.05
CA VAL A 36 -10.89 -30.98 -42.66
C VAL A 36 -9.76 -30.37 -41.81
N ALA A 37 -9.26 -29.21 -42.23
CA ALA A 37 -8.25 -28.47 -41.44
C ALA A 37 -8.78 -28.00 -40.07
N ALA A 38 -10.03 -27.54 -40.01
CA ALA A 38 -10.63 -27.12 -38.71
C ALA A 38 -10.84 -28.32 -37.76
N VAL A 39 -11.28 -29.47 -38.29
CA VAL A 39 -11.43 -30.66 -37.44
C VAL A 39 -10.07 -31.20 -36.98
N ALA A 40 -9.05 -31.20 -37.85
CA ALA A 40 -7.70 -31.62 -37.48
C ALA A 40 -7.10 -30.68 -36.38
N ALA A 41 -7.31 -29.37 -36.51
CA ALA A 41 -6.85 -28.38 -35.50
C ALA A 41 -7.56 -28.57 -34.16
N SER A 42 -8.88 -28.83 -34.15
CA SER A 42 -9.62 -29.06 -32.89
C SER A 42 -9.22 -30.36 -32.20
N VAL A 43 -8.92 -31.42 -32.96
CA VAL A 43 -8.42 -32.69 -32.40
C VAL A 43 -7.03 -32.51 -31.78
N LEU A 44 -6.12 -31.80 -32.45
CA LEU A 44 -4.79 -31.50 -31.92
C LEU A 44 -4.87 -30.67 -30.63
N LEU A 45 -5.77 -29.72 -30.59
CA LEU A 45 -5.97 -28.87 -29.39
C LEU A 45 -6.55 -29.68 -28.24
N ALA A 46 -7.49 -30.57 -28.50
CA ALA A 46 -8.05 -31.47 -27.47
C ALA A 46 -6.97 -32.43 -26.93
N VAL A 47 -6.12 -32.99 -27.79
CA VAL A 47 -5.01 -33.85 -27.36
C VAL A 47 -3.99 -33.08 -26.55
N ALA A 48 -3.67 -31.84 -26.91
CA ALA A 48 -2.76 -30.99 -26.13
C ALA A 48 -3.32 -30.65 -24.77
N VAL A 49 -4.63 -30.37 -24.68
CA VAL A 49 -5.29 -30.07 -23.36
C VAL A 49 -5.35 -31.31 -22.47
N VAL A 50 -5.72 -32.48 -23.03
CA VAL A 50 -5.79 -33.72 -22.24
C VAL A 50 -4.39 -34.20 -21.84
N GLY A 51 -3.42 -34.10 -22.77
CA GLY A 51 -2.02 -34.43 -22.47
C GLY A 51 -1.40 -33.49 -21.44
N GLY A 52 -1.66 -32.17 -21.53
CA GLY A 52 -1.21 -31.19 -20.57
C GLY A 52 -1.85 -31.36 -19.20
N ALA A 53 -3.16 -31.62 -19.15
CA ALA A 53 -3.85 -31.87 -17.90
C ALA A 53 -3.39 -33.22 -17.25
N GLY A 54 -3.21 -34.26 -18.05
CA GLY A 54 -2.68 -35.54 -17.58
C GLY A 54 -1.26 -35.40 -17.02
N TYR A 55 -0.39 -34.68 -17.73
CA TYR A 55 0.97 -34.43 -17.28
C TYR A 55 1.02 -33.64 -15.99
N THR A 56 0.20 -32.57 -15.84
CA THR A 56 0.13 -31.78 -14.60
C THR A 56 -0.39 -32.63 -13.44
N VAL A 57 -1.42 -33.46 -13.65
CA VAL A 57 -1.94 -34.32 -12.57
C VAL A 57 -0.88 -35.32 -12.12
N VAL A 58 -0.18 -35.98 -13.03
CA VAL A 58 0.88 -36.93 -12.70
C VAL A 58 2.05 -36.24 -12.00
N THR A 59 2.46 -35.05 -12.48
CA THR A 59 3.57 -34.30 -11.87
C THR A 59 3.20 -33.82 -10.45
N VAL A 60 1.95 -33.36 -10.26
CA VAL A 60 1.48 -32.92 -8.94
C VAL A 60 1.28 -34.11 -7.98
N GLN A 61 0.83 -35.26 -8.47
CA GLN A 61 0.70 -36.46 -7.61
C GLN A 61 2.04 -37.08 -7.22
N ASN A 62 3.04 -37.01 -8.11
CA ASN A 62 4.38 -37.53 -7.85
C ASN A 62 5.33 -36.46 -7.26
N ALA A 63 4.88 -35.21 -7.13
CA ALA A 63 5.66 -34.21 -6.45
C ALA A 63 5.81 -34.60 -4.97
N ASP A 64 7.04 -34.71 -4.53
CA ASP A 64 7.37 -34.90 -3.13
C ASP A 64 6.78 -33.75 -2.33
N ARG A 65 5.71 -34.02 -1.58
CA ARG A 65 5.01 -33.03 -0.75
C ARG A 65 5.57 -32.98 0.66
N ASP A 66 6.64 -33.71 0.93
CA ASP A 66 7.33 -33.54 2.19
C ASP A 66 8.07 -32.21 2.18
N ALA A 67 7.37 -31.19 2.67
CA ALA A 67 7.93 -29.85 2.84
C ALA A 67 9.08 -29.83 3.86
N GLY A 68 9.48 -30.98 4.38
CA GLY A 68 10.39 -31.10 5.52
C GLY A 68 9.78 -30.45 6.78
N ALA A 69 10.32 -30.76 7.93
CA ALA A 69 9.95 -30.01 9.13
C ALA A 69 10.27 -28.54 8.93
N PRO A 70 9.30 -27.62 9.13
CA PRO A 70 9.54 -26.20 8.96
C PRO A 70 10.67 -25.76 9.90
N VAL A 71 11.86 -25.60 9.35
CA VAL A 71 12.98 -25.03 10.09
C VAL A 71 12.77 -23.53 10.15
N TRP A 72 11.87 -23.10 11.03
CA TRP A 72 11.75 -21.70 11.39
C TRP A 72 13.04 -21.30 12.11
N LYS A 73 14.02 -20.91 11.36
CA LYS A 73 15.06 -20.05 11.91
C LYS A 73 14.38 -18.70 12.09
N PHE A 74 13.95 -18.43 13.34
CA PHE A 74 13.68 -17.05 13.71
C PHE A 74 14.86 -16.24 13.14
N PRO A 75 14.63 -15.17 12.38
CA PRO A 75 15.69 -14.24 12.09
C PRO A 75 16.29 -13.98 13.46
N LYS A 76 17.57 -14.28 13.66
CA LYS A 76 18.28 -13.77 14.82
C LYS A 76 17.86 -12.34 14.86
N ALA A 77 17.12 -11.94 15.93
CA ALA A 77 16.82 -10.53 16.14
C ALA A 77 18.13 -9.87 15.76
N ALA A 78 18.09 -9.07 14.69
CA ALA A 78 19.27 -8.30 14.37
C ALA A 78 19.51 -7.58 15.68
N THR A 79 20.35 -8.17 16.52
CA THR A 79 21.12 -7.40 17.46
C THR A 79 21.75 -6.43 16.52
N SER A 80 21.03 -5.30 16.34
CA SER A 80 21.61 -4.16 15.73
C SER A 80 22.86 -3.96 16.57
N GLU A 81 23.97 -4.51 16.07
CA GLU A 81 25.22 -3.82 16.22
C GLU A 81 24.99 -2.52 15.46
N ALA A 82 24.00 -1.77 15.95
CA ALA A 82 23.87 -0.37 15.74
C ALA A 82 25.20 0.15 16.20
N GLY A 83 26.12 0.22 15.26
CA GLY A 83 27.37 0.88 15.47
C GLY A 83 26.97 2.16 16.18
N LYS A 84 27.41 2.30 17.42
CA LYS A 84 27.16 3.40 18.35
C LYS A 84 27.58 4.72 17.71
N THR A 85 26.91 5.11 16.64
CA THR A 85 27.04 6.43 16.08
C THR A 85 26.25 7.33 17.02
N LYS A 86 26.96 8.17 17.76
CA LYS A 86 26.38 9.05 18.80
C LYS A 86 25.08 9.72 18.39
N GLY A 87 24.88 10.03 17.11
CA GLY A 87 23.65 10.63 16.58
C GLY A 87 22.43 9.72 16.57
N VAL A 88 22.59 8.42 16.33
CA VAL A 88 21.49 7.45 16.27
C VAL A 88 20.92 7.19 17.67
N THR A 89 21.81 7.04 18.65
CA THR A 89 21.42 6.87 20.07
C THR A 89 20.69 8.10 20.59
N SER A 90 21.16 9.31 20.22
CA SER A 90 20.55 10.58 20.59
C SER A 90 19.10 10.69 20.07
N LEU A 91 18.83 10.32 18.82
CA LEU A 91 17.49 10.40 18.25
C LEU A 91 16.51 9.41 18.90
N ALA A 92 16.97 8.20 19.20
CA ALA A 92 16.16 7.19 19.89
C ALA A 92 15.76 7.60 21.32
N THR A 93 16.63 8.34 22.02
CA THR A 93 16.32 8.86 23.37
C THR A 93 15.27 9.98 23.36
N MET A 94 15.06 10.62 22.21
CA MET A 94 13.99 11.61 22.05
C MET A 94 12.61 10.99 21.91
N LEU A 95 12.49 9.68 21.63
CA LEU A 95 11.19 9.00 21.59
C LEU A 95 10.57 8.93 22.99
N VAL A 96 9.25 9.10 23.06
CA VAL A 96 8.51 8.98 24.32
C VAL A 96 8.76 7.60 24.92
N PRO A 97 9.14 7.48 26.22
CA PRO A 97 9.35 6.19 26.85
C PRO A 97 8.08 5.36 26.92
N PHE A 98 8.22 4.04 26.88
CA PHE A 98 7.10 3.16 27.20
C PHE A 98 6.66 3.33 28.65
N GLY A 99 5.38 3.26 28.90
CA GLY A 99 4.78 3.45 30.23
C GLY A 99 4.30 4.89 30.49
N THR A 100 4.60 5.83 29.61
CA THR A 100 4.14 7.22 29.74
C THR A 100 2.67 7.33 29.31
N ASP A 101 1.86 8.03 30.12
CA ASP A 101 0.45 8.40 29.81
C ASP A 101 -0.39 7.25 29.21
N GLY A 102 -0.24 6.03 29.70
CA GLY A 102 -1.02 4.89 29.23
C GLY A 102 -0.54 4.25 27.92
N TRP A 103 0.69 4.58 27.48
CA TRP A 103 1.26 4.00 26.26
C TRP A 103 2.28 2.91 26.57
N ARG A 104 1.97 1.67 26.22
CA ARG A 104 2.87 0.52 26.32
C ARG A 104 3.52 0.21 24.97
N ARG A 105 4.46 -0.74 25.00
CA ARG A 105 5.09 -1.29 23.82
C ARG A 105 4.02 -1.84 22.86
N GLY A 106 4.00 -1.32 21.66
CA GLY A 106 3.07 -1.71 20.59
C GLY A 106 3.60 -2.87 19.73
N PRO A 107 2.88 -3.18 18.66
CA PRO A 107 3.27 -4.21 17.70
C PRO A 107 4.54 -3.81 16.94
N ASP A 108 5.17 -4.78 16.32
CA ASP A 108 6.37 -4.55 15.51
C ASP A 108 6.07 -3.68 14.29
N ILE A 109 7.00 -2.78 13.99
CA ILE A 109 7.00 -1.94 12.79
C ILE A 109 7.72 -2.73 11.69
N ALA A 110 6.97 -3.47 10.89
CA ALA A 110 7.53 -4.36 9.88
C ALA A 110 8.64 -5.28 10.46
N GLY A 111 9.79 -5.38 9.81
CA GLY A 111 10.93 -6.19 10.27
C GLY A 111 11.84 -5.53 11.31
N PHE A 112 11.50 -4.32 11.81
CA PHE A 112 12.36 -3.55 12.72
C PHE A 112 12.06 -3.76 14.20
N GLY A 113 10.99 -4.50 14.53
CA GLY A 113 10.51 -4.58 15.90
C GLY A 113 9.72 -3.34 16.31
N SER A 114 9.37 -3.26 17.59
CA SER A 114 8.56 -2.15 18.12
C SER A 114 9.38 -0.90 18.51
N ASP A 115 10.69 -0.96 18.44
CA ASP A 115 11.63 0.11 18.77
C ASP A 115 12.92 -0.06 17.97
N ALA A 116 13.23 0.89 17.10
CA ALA A 116 14.40 0.82 16.24
C ALA A 116 15.02 2.19 16.01
N ALA A 117 16.33 2.17 15.80
CA ALA A 117 17.11 3.33 15.41
C ALA A 117 18.02 2.97 14.23
N LEU A 118 17.98 3.78 13.20
CA LEU A 118 18.69 3.58 11.94
C LEU A 118 19.68 4.72 11.73
N SER A 119 20.87 4.37 11.25
CA SER A 119 21.84 5.37 10.77
C SER A 119 21.31 6.13 9.57
N GLY A 120 21.93 7.24 9.21
CA GLY A 120 21.52 8.03 8.04
C GLY A 120 21.53 7.24 6.75
N GLY A 121 22.52 6.34 6.56
CA GLY A 121 22.60 5.46 5.41
C GLY A 121 21.47 4.44 5.35
N GLU A 122 21.17 3.78 6.48
CA GLU A 122 20.06 2.81 6.59
C GLU A 122 18.71 3.49 6.40
N ALA A 123 18.50 4.66 7.01
CA ALA A 123 17.30 5.45 6.84
C ALA A 123 17.09 5.90 5.38
N ALA A 124 18.16 6.32 4.70
CA ALA A 124 18.11 6.66 3.28
C ALA A 124 17.79 5.44 2.42
N ALA A 125 18.39 4.27 2.72
CA ALA A 125 18.11 3.01 2.02
C ALA A 125 16.64 2.58 2.19
N LEU A 126 16.10 2.65 3.41
CA LEU A 126 14.69 2.35 3.69
C LEU A 126 13.74 3.27 2.89
N ARG A 127 14.04 4.56 2.84
CA ARG A 127 13.25 5.52 2.06
C ARG A 127 13.33 5.29 0.55
N LYS A 128 14.48 4.84 0.03
CA LYS A 128 14.63 4.43 -1.37
C LYS A 128 13.85 3.16 -1.67
N GLU A 129 13.83 2.21 -0.74
CA GLU A 129 13.06 0.98 -0.90
C GLU A 129 11.55 1.26 -0.98
N SER A 130 11.02 2.21 -0.21
CA SER A 130 9.59 2.57 -0.24
C SER A 130 9.10 3.10 -1.60
N VAL A 131 10.02 3.61 -2.44
CA VAL A 131 9.70 4.11 -3.79
C VAL A 131 10.05 3.12 -4.91
N ARG A 132 10.45 1.90 -4.57
CA ARG A 132 10.90 0.87 -5.53
C ARG A 132 9.83 0.50 -6.56
N ALA A 133 8.56 0.53 -6.18
CA ALA A 133 7.44 0.22 -7.06
C ALA A 133 7.15 1.31 -8.11
N LEU A 134 7.74 2.51 -7.98
CA LEU A 134 7.51 3.59 -8.93
C LEU A 134 8.23 3.34 -10.27
N PRO A 135 7.73 3.92 -11.39
CA PRO A 135 8.39 3.89 -12.68
C PRO A 135 9.83 4.41 -12.57
N ARG A 136 10.75 3.80 -13.33
CA ARG A 136 12.20 4.02 -13.21
C ARG A 136 12.64 5.50 -13.28
N SER A 137 11.99 6.30 -14.12
CA SER A 137 12.30 7.73 -14.26
C SER A 137 11.94 8.52 -12.98
N GLN A 138 10.74 8.31 -12.44
CA GLN A 138 10.27 8.96 -11.22
C GLN A 138 11.08 8.50 -10.01
N ARG A 139 11.32 7.19 -9.88
CA ARG A 139 12.14 6.62 -8.81
C ARG A 139 13.52 7.26 -8.74
N ARG A 140 14.25 7.34 -9.87
CA ARG A 140 15.57 7.98 -9.90
C ARG A 140 15.57 9.45 -9.46
N GLN A 141 14.51 10.19 -9.78
CA GLN A 141 14.38 11.59 -9.33
C GLN A 141 14.20 11.65 -7.81
N ILE A 142 13.34 10.80 -7.24
CA ILE A 142 13.09 10.76 -5.80
C ILE A 142 14.34 10.26 -5.06
N GLU A 143 15.01 9.21 -5.54
CA GLU A 143 16.27 8.72 -4.96
C GLU A 143 17.33 9.83 -4.89
N LYS A 144 17.50 10.62 -5.96
CA LYS A 144 18.40 11.78 -5.96
C LYS A 144 18.00 12.85 -4.93
N GLN A 145 16.71 13.05 -4.71
CA GLN A 145 16.23 13.99 -3.68
C GLN A 145 16.51 13.44 -2.28
N ILE A 146 16.31 12.14 -2.05
CA ILE A 146 16.63 11.49 -0.77
C ILE A 146 18.13 11.67 -0.46
N ASP A 147 19.03 11.46 -1.45
CA ASP A 147 20.46 11.63 -1.27
C ASP A 147 20.87 13.06 -0.92
N LYS A 148 20.22 14.05 -1.57
CA LYS A 148 20.48 15.48 -1.30
C LYS A 148 20.04 15.94 0.09
N GLN A 149 19.12 15.24 0.74
CA GLN A 149 18.61 15.62 2.05
C GLN A 149 19.57 15.36 3.19
N HIS A 150 20.64 14.58 2.96
CA HIS A 150 21.63 14.24 3.98
C HIS A 150 20.99 13.81 5.30
N THR A 151 20.20 12.71 5.25
CA THR A 151 19.57 12.13 6.44
C THR A 151 20.65 11.74 7.45
N LYS A 152 20.55 12.24 8.68
CA LYS A 152 21.51 11.95 9.78
C LYS A 152 21.14 10.66 10.50
N GLY A 153 19.86 10.36 10.60
CA GLY A 153 19.34 9.15 11.24
C GLY A 153 17.82 9.13 11.25
N MET A 154 17.29 7.99 11.69
CA MET A 154 15.87 7.76 11.90
C MET A 154 15.69 6.95 13.17
N ALA A 155 14.67 7.28 13.96
CA ALA A 155 14.25 6.46 15.09
C ALA A 155 12.76 6.24 15.00
N MET A 156 12.30 5.05 15.35
CA MET A 156 10.89 4.70 15.30
C MET A 156 10.49 3.87 16.52
N ARG A 157 9.28 4.11 17.02
CA ARG A 157 8.71 3.39 18.14
C ARG A 157 7.22 3.19 17.97
N SER A 158 6.75 1.97 18.27
CA SER A 158 5.34 1.62 18.25
C SER A 158 4.78 1.53 19.65
N TYR A 159 3.59 2.07 19.82
CA TYR A 159 2.85 2.12 21.08
C TYR A 159 1.49 1.45 20.92
N ILE A 160 0.96 0.95 22.04
CA ILE A 160 -0.43 0.52 22.16
C ILE A 160 -1.03 1.17 23.41
N SER A 161 -2.28 1.63 23.31
CA SER A 161 -3.00 2.20 24.46
C SER A 161 -3.21 1.16 25.56
N THR A 162 -3.03 1.55 26.82
CA THR A 162 -3.33 0.69 27.97
C THR A 162 -4.80 0.71 28.35
N ASP A 163 -5.55 1.75 27.96
CA ASP A 163 -6.91 1.97 28.41
C ASP A 163 -7.88 0.99 27.78
N ASP A 164 -7.72 0.77 26.48
CA ASP A 164 -8.58 -0.15 25.72
C ASP A 164 -7.82 -1.15 24.85
N GLY A 165 -6.50 -0.97 24.68
CA GLY A 165 -5.66 -1.82 23.85
C GLY A 165 -6.05 -1.83 22.36
N THR A 166 -6.95 -0.93 21.95
CA THR A 166 -7.51 -0.92 20.59
C THR A 166 -6.84 0.08 19.67
N VAL A 167 -5.98 0.96 20.21
CA VAL A 167 -5.27 1.98 19.45
C VAL A 167 -3.77 1.68 19.46
N THR A 168 -3.21 1.54 18.26
CA THR A 168 -1.77 1.44 18.05
C THR A 168 -1.27 2.71 17.38
N VAL A 169 -0.08 3.18 17.74
CA VAL A 169 0.55 4.37 17.18
C VAL A 169 2.00 4.07 16.87
N SER A 170 2.42 4.27 15.63
CA SER A 170 3.83 4.27 15.24
C SER A 170 4.29 5.72 15.14
N VAL A 171 5.34 6.07 15.87
CA VAL A 171 6.01 7.37 15.82
C VAL A 171 7.36 7.20 15.15
N GLU A 172 7.65 8.05 14.19
CA GLU A 172 8.90 8.07 13.44
C GLU A 172 9.53 9.46 13.55
N LEU A 173 10.81 9.49 13.87
CA LEU A 173 11.66 10.68 13.89
C LEU A 173 12.69 10.54 12.78
N VAL A 174 12.74 11.49 11.86
CA VAL A 174 13.77 11.53 10.81
C VAL A 174 14.56 12.82 10.98
N GLN A 175 15.85 12.70 11.28
CA GLN A 175 16.74 13.85 11.38
C GLN A 175 17.42 14.10 10.05
N ILE A 176 17.30 15.32 9.54
CA ILE A 176 17.86 15.78 8.27
C ILE A 176 18.76 16.97 8.53
N GLN A 177 19.88 17.09 7.82
CA GLN A 177 20.84 18.15 8.05
C GLN A 177 20.27 19.55 7.84
N ASP A 178 19.43 19.71 6.82
CA ASP A 178 18.83 21.00 6.46
C ASP A 178 17.47 21.18 7.14
N LYS A 179 17.39 22.12 8.08
CA LYS A 179 16.14 22.48 8.77
C LYS A 179 15.07 23.02 7.81
N ALA A 180 15.46 23.72 6.76
CA ALA A 180 14.52 24.24 5.77
C ALA A 180 13.91 23.09 4.95
N ALA A 181 14.70 22.07 4.61
CA ALA A 181 14.20 20.87 3.95
C ALA A 181 13.18 20.13 4.81
N VAL A 182 13.43 19.96 6.12
CA VAL A 182 12.49 19.33 7.07
C VAL A 182 11.16 20.11 7.11
N ARG A 183 11.24 21.43 7.29
CA ARG A 183 10.06 22.29 7.26
C ARG A 183 9.27 22.15 5.96
N ASN A 184 9.94 22.26 4.83
CA ASN A 184 9.30 22.18 3.51
C ASN A 184 8.66 20.80 3.28
N MET A 185 9.28 19.71 3.72
CA MET A 185 8.70 18.37 3.65
C MET A 185 7.42 18.25 4.45
N SER A 186 7.43 18.69 5.72
CA SER A 186 6.24 18.66 6.57
C SER A 186 5.12 19.54 6.01
N MET A 187 5.45 20.75 5.56
CA MET A 187 4.48 21.65 4.93
C MET A 187 3.88 21.04 3.67
N PHE A 188 4.72 20.55 2.77
CA PHE A 188 4.27 19.92 1.51
C PHE A 188 3.34 18.74 1.80
N GLN A 189 3.71 17.85 2.72
CA GLN A 189 2.88 16.71 3.08
C GLN A 189 1.52 17.14 3.63
N ASN A 190 1.51 18.14 4.51
CA ASN A 190 0.28 18.67 5.11
C ASN A 190 -0.61 19.38 4.06
N GLU A 191 -0.01 20.19 3.19
CA GLU A 191 -0.73 20.90 2.12
C GLU A 191 -1.26 19.93 1.08
N PHE A 192 -0.48 18.91 0.70
CA PHE A 192 -0.92 17.87 -0.23
C PHE A 192 -2.14 17.12 0.29
N LEU A 193 -2.11 16.63 1.54
CA LEU A 193 -3.25 15.93 2.13
C LEU A 193 -4.47 16.85 2.26
N ALA A 194 -4.27 18.12 2.60
CA ALA A 194 -5.36 19.11 2.66
C ALA A 194 -5.95 19.43 1.29
N ALA A 195 -5.11 19.49 0.24
CA ALA A 195 -5.52 19.80 -1.14
C ALA A 195 -6.35 18.69 -1.77
N LEU A 196 -6.13 17.43 -1.38
CA LEU A 196 -6.92 16.29 -1.85
C LEU A 196 -8.40 16.38 -1.43
N LYS A 197 -8.75 17.15 -0.40
CA LYS A 197 -10.12 17.40 0.11
C LYS A 197 -10.94 16.14 0.47
N ILE A 198 -10.34 14.96 0.39
CA ILE A 198 -10.97 13.69 0.76
C ILE A 198 -10.70 13.34 2.23
N PHE A 199 -9.64 13.87 2.81
CA PHE A 199 -9.27 13.61 4.19
C PHE A 199 -10.04 14.51 5.17
N ARG A 200 -10.50 13.91 6.26
CA ARG A 200 -11.08 14.63 7.38
C ARG A 200 -9.96 15.27 8.19
N LYS A 201 -10.20 16.47 8.72
CA LYS A 201 -9.26 17.12 9.63
C LYS A 201 -9.25 16.38 10.96
N GLY A 202 -8.07 16.04 11.45
CA GLY A 202 -7.85 15.49 12.77
C GLY A 202 -7.83 16.56 13.86
N PRO A 203 -7.59 16.15 15.13
CA PRO A 203 -7.45 17.08 16.24
C PRO A 203 -6.25 17.99 16.09
N THR A 204 -6.32 19.16 16.72
CA THR A 204 -5.18 20.05 16.84
C THR A 204 -4.25 19.56 17.95
N VAL A 205 -2.94 19.66 17.71
CA VAL A 205 -1.92 19.36 18.73
C VAL A 205 -1.62 20.62 19.51
N ARG A 206 -1.97 20.62 20.81
CA ARG A 206 -1.82 21.79 21.67
C ARG A 206 -0.34 22.21 21.77
N GLY A 207 -0.07 23.50 21.57
CA GLY A 207 1.30 24.03 21.60
C GLY A 207 2.06 23.94 20.26
N HIS A 208 1.61 23.10 19.31
CA HIS A 208 2.33 22.84 18.07
C HIS A 208 1.47 23.14 16.82
N LYS A 209 1.44 24.41 16.41
CA LYS A 209 0.61 24.90 15.29
C LYS A 209 1.00 24.28 13.93
N ASN A 210 2.23 23.81 13.78
CA ASN A 210 2.75 23.15 12.59
C ASN A 210 2.37 21.67 12.50
N ALA A 211 1.94 21.05 13.59
CA ALA A 211 1.42 19.70 13.59
C ALA A 211 0.03 19.66 12.96
N LYS A 212 -0.15 18.80 11.97
CA LYS A 212 -1.44 18.56 11.31
C LYS A 212 -1.73 17.09 11.33
N CYS A 213 -2.99 16.77 11.62
CA CYS A 213 -3.49 15.40 11.61
C CYS A 213 -4.64 15.27 10.60
N PHE A 214 -4.70 14.13 9.94
CA PHE A 214 -5.67 13.80 8.91
C PHE A 214 -6.21 12.39 9.15
N LEU A 215 -7.49 12.20 8.86
CA LEU A 215 -8.15 10.91 8.87
C LEU A 215 -8.69 10.60 7.47
N PRO A 216 -8.73 9.33 7.04
CA PRO A 216 -9.34 8.96 5.78
C PRO A 216 -10.84 9.29 5.76
N PRO A 217 -11.48 9.26 4.60
CA PRO A 217 -12.93 9.35 4.48
C PRO A 217 -13.62 8.30 5.35
N THR A 218 -14.79 8.63 5.89
CA THR A 218 -15.55 7.67 6.69
C THR A 218 -16.26 6.69 5.79
N GLU A 219 -15.76 5.46 5.72
CA GLU A 219 -16.48 4.36 5.06
C GLU A 219 -17.32 3.61 6.09
N ARG A 220 -18.63 3.45 5.79
CA ARG A 220 -19.59 2.86 6.74
C ARG A 220 -19.33 1.39 7.07
N LYS A 221 -18.68 0.66 6.15
CA LYS A 221 -18.43 -0.78 6.30
C LYS A 221 -17.14 -1.10 7.06
N GLU A 222 -16.21 -0.17 7.14
CA GLU A 222 -14.94 -0.38 7.82
C GLU A 222 -15.09 -0.20 9.34
N LYS A 223 -14.59 -1.17 10.08
CA LYS A 223 -14.56 -1.15 11.55
C LYS A 223 -13.32 -0.45 12.11
N LEU A 224 -12.29 -0.31 11.30
CA LEU A 224 -11.05 0.35 11.66
C LEU A 224 -11.01 1.78 11.13
N ASP A 225 -10.30 2.63 11.85
CA ASP A 225 -9.95 3.98 11.43
C ASP A 225 -8.44 4.18 11.52
N MET A 226 -7.94 5.18 10.81
CA MET A 226 -6.54 5.55 10.79
C MET A 226 -6.42 7.07 11.00
N MET A 227 -5.34 7.50 11.62
CA MET A 227 -4.96 8.90 11.66
C MET A 227 -3.49 9.05 11.32
N LEU A 228 -3.18 9.95 10.41
CA LEU A 228 -1.83 10.32 10.03
C LEU A 228 -1.56 11.75 10.49
N CYS A 229 -0.48 11.95 11.23
CA CYS A 229 -0.03 13.27 11.67
C CYS A 229 1.40 13.52 11.19
N SER A 230 1.67 14.77 10.80
CA SER A 230 3.02 15.22 10.47
C SER A 230 3.29 16.56 11.12
N ALA A 231 4.50 16.69 11.66
CA ALA A 231 5.02 17.90 12.30
C ALA A 231 6.54 17.98 12.10
N TYR A 232 7.12 19.11 12.46
CA TYR A 232 8.58 19.25 12.53
C TYR A 232 9.02 20.06 13.73
N ARG A 233 10.23 19.76 14.20
CA ARG A 233 10.89 20.54 15.24
C ARG A 233 12.39 20.63 14.93
N GLY A 234 12.89 21.85 14.68
CA GLY A 234 14.29 22.02 14.28
C GLY A 234 14.63 21.26 12.97
N ASP A 235 15.58 20.34 13.09
CA ASP A 235 16.04 19.47 12.01
C ASP A 235 15.39 18.05 12.04
N VAL A 236 14.36 17.87 12.87
CA VAL A 236 13.64 16.60 13.04
C VAL A 236 12.23 16.70 12.44
N LEU A 237 11.94 15.82 11.47
CA LEU A 237 10.59 15.53 11.00
C LEU A 237 9.97 14.49 11.94
N VAL A 238 8.76 14.74 12.40
CA VAL A 238 8.00 13.84 13.27
C VAL A 238 6.76 13.39 12.54
N THR A 239 6.59 12.07 12.39
CA THR A 239 5.40 11.47 11.79
C THR A 239 4.78 10.53 12.82
N ALA A 240 3.46 10.55 12.94
CA ALA A 240 2.73 9.59 13.76
C ALA A 240 1.59 8.98 12.93
N THR A 241 1.54 7.65 12.88
CA THR A 241 0.48 6.90 12.22
C THR A 241 -0.24 6.07 13.26
N ALA A 242 -1.53 6.30 13.44
CA ALA A 242 -2.38 5.58 14.39
C ALA A 242 -3.41 4.73 13.66
N TYR A 243 -3.67 3.55 14.21
CA TYR A 243 -4.74 2.65 13.79
C TYR A 243 -5.54 2.22 15.01
N GLY A 244 -6.84 2.06 14.86
CA GLY A 244 -7.69 1.59 15.94
C GLY A 244 -9.13 1.31 15.50
N ALA A 245 -9.92 0.74 16.41
CA ALA A 245 -11.34 0.56 16.20
C ALA A 245 -12.07 1.91 16.10
N LYS A 246 -13.15 1.96 15.35
CA LYS A 246 -14.03 3.14 15.28
C LYS A 246 -14.94 3.20 16.52
N PRO A 247 -15.07 4.37 17.15
CA PRO A 247 -14.39 5.65 16.84
C PRO A 247 -12.94 5.68 17.37
N LEU A 248 -11.98 6.08 16.52
CA LEU A 248 -10.57 6.21 16.94
C LEU A 248 -10.42 7.27 18.06
N HIS A 249 -9.66 6.97 19.10
CA HIS A 249 -9.36 7.88 20.19
C HIS A 249 -8.33 8.95 19.77
N THR A 250 -8.71 9.81 18.84
CA THR A 250 -7.85 10.80 18.19
C THR A 250 -7.20 11.78 19.16
N LYS A 251 -7.87 12.11 20.28
CA LYS A 251 -7.32 13.02 21.32
C LYS A 251 -6.15 12.39 22.06
N ALA A 252 -6.20 11.09 22.35
CA ALA A 252 -5.09 10.37 23.00
C ALA A 252 -3.86 10.35 22.07
N VAL A 253 -4.06 10.08 20.78
CA VAL A 253 -2.98 10.11 19.78
C VAL A 253 -2.38 11.52 19.65
N ALA A 254 -3.20 12.58 19.66
CA ALA A 254 -2.71 13.96 19.67
C ALA A 254 -1.95 14.32 20.95
N GLY A 255 -2.31 13.72 22.08
CA GLY A 255 -1.59 13.83 23.36
C GLY A 255 -0.19 13.24 23.26
N LEU A 256 -0.08 12.00 22.78
CA LEU A 256 1.22 11.34 22.54
C LEU A 256 2.10 12.15 21.58
N LEU A 257 1.52 12.66 20.49
CA LEU A 257 2.27 13.47 19.53
C LEU A 257 2.74 14.81 20.15
N ARG A 258 1.93 15.43 21.01
CA ARG A 258 2.33 16.63 21.74
C ARG A 258 3.55 16.34 22.60
N GLU A 259 3.50 15.30 23.41
CA GLU A 259 4.61 14.90 24.27
C GLU A 259 5.86 14.59 23.44
N GLN A 260 5.70 13.89 22.33
CA GLN A 260 6.81 13.62 21.41
C GLN A 260 7.46 14.91 20.89
N LEU A 261 6.66 15.91 20.53
CA LEU A 261 7.16 17.18 20.01
C LEU A 261 7.82 18.04 21.12
N ASP A 262 7.30 17.98 22.35
CA ASP A 262 7.89 18.64 23.52
C ASP A 262 9.28 18.04 23.80
N ARG A 263 9.42 16.71 23.79
CA ARG A 263 10.70 16.02 24.00
C ARG A 263 11.74 16.31 22.91
N VAL A 264 11.34 16.44 21.65
CA VAL A 264 12.25 16.85 20.56
C VAL A 264 12.73 18.29 20.75
N ALA A 265 11.94 19.14 21.41
CA ALA A 265 12.31 20.52 21.69
C ALA A 265 13.37 20.64 22.79
N GLU A 266 13.32 19.76 23.79
CA GLU A 266 14.14 19.79 25.00
C GLU A 266 14.88 18.44 25.18
N PRO A 267 15.87 18.13 24.34
CA PRO A 267 16.53 16.82 24.37
C PRO A 267 17.37 16.53 25.63
N GLY A 268 17.38 17.43 26.60
CA GLY A 268 18.18 17.33 27.84
C GLY A 268 17.42 17.00 29.10
N GLU A 269 16.08 17.08 29.16
CA GLU A 269 15.27 16.84 30.37
C GLU A 269 14.74 15.41 30.49
N ALA A 270 15.18 14.49 29.65
CA ALA A 270 14.78 13.10 29.75
C ALA A 270 15.66 12.34 30.76
N VAL A 271 15.35 12.42 32.03
CA VAL A 271 15.87 11.52 33.08
C VAL A 271 14.87 10.41 33.36
#